data_9df6edbde9b8bfb9ffa915f54d881aa5
#
_entry.id   9df6edbde9b8bfb9ffa915f54d881aa5
#
_cell.length_a   1.000
_cell.length_b   1.000
_cell.length_c   1.000
_cell.angle_alpha   90.00
_cell.angle_beta   90.00
_cell.angle_gamma   90.00
#
_symmetry.space_group_name_H-M   'P 1'
#
loop_
_entity.id
_entity.type
_entity.pdbx_description
1 polymer ?
#
loop_
_entity_poly.entity_id
_entity_poly.type
_entity_poly.pdbx_seq_one_letter_code
_entity_poly.pdbx_strand_id
1 'polypeptide(L)'
;MAEKKSFFARLKEGLTHTRKGMIGRIEDAVMQQPEFTEDMMEDLEEALILSDISMETTEKIVNELRDDIKKLGLKRSEDVLQQIKNIISYIITNEYGNELTDDLPLVILMVGVNGTGKTTSMAKIAYSLKQEGKSVMFAAADTFRAAAAEQLEIWGERVGVPVIRHGEGADPSAVIYDACHAAKARDIDVLICDTAGRLQTKKNLMNELEKMSNVITSEYPEASRETLLVLDAATGKNAISQAEQFNDVTDLTGIVLTKLDGTAKGGIVITLADKFDIPVKYIGVGEGMEDLQPFDPDQFADALFAGSAVGNKDAEKEHDGALVTGKDDEPSEKTESES
;
A
#
# COMPACT_ATOMS: atom_id res chain seq x y z
N MET A 1 6.79 -20.44 21.24
CA MET A 1 6.72 -19.06 20.70
C MET A 1 6.55 -19.20 19.21
N ALA A 2 5.47 -18.69 18.62
CA ALA A 2 5.33 -18.69 17.16
C ALA A 2 6.43 -17.75 16.59
N GLU A 3 7.24 -18.24 15.65
CA GLU A 3 8.18 -17.41 14.92
C GLU A 3 7.41 -16.26 14.25
N LYS A 4 7.85 -15.02 14.48
CA LYS A 4 7.30 -13.86 13.77
C LYS A 4 7.62 -14.07 12.28
N LYS A 5 6.59 -14.29 11.45
CA LYS A 5 6.77 -14.33 10.00
C LYS A 5 7.41 -13.01 9.54
N SER A 6 8.36 -13.10 8.61
CA SER A 6 8.93 -11.90 7.99
C SER A 6 7.85 -11.11 7.25
N PHE A 7 8.09 -9.83 7.01
CA PHE A 7 7.25 -8.93 6.21
C PHE A 7 6.87 -9.58 4.87
N PHE A 8 7.88 -10.01 4.09
CA PHE A 8 7.69 -10.63 2.78
C PHE A 8 6.86 -11.93 2.84
N ALA A 9 7.03 -12.74 3.90
CA ALA A 9 6.23 -13.96 4.05
C ALA A 9 4.74 -13.66 4.26
N ARG A 10 4.39 -12.62 5.01
CA ARG A 10 2.99 -12.17 5.18
C ARG A 10 2.42 -11.59 3.89
N LEU A 11 3.19 -10.78 3.19
CA LEU A 11 2.81 -10.23 1.90
C LEU A 11 2.52 -11.34 0.88
N LYS A 12 3.43 -12.30 0.76
CA LYS A 12 3.28 -13.47 -0.12
C LYS A 12 2.06 -14.32 0.24
N GLU A 13 1.77 -14.50 1.52
CA GLU A 13 0.58 -15.24 2.00
C GLU A 13 -0.69 -14.45 1.67
N GLY A 14 -0.73 -13.15 1.98
CA GLY A 14 -1.87 -12.28 1.71
C GLY A 14 -2.20 -12.15 0.22
N LEU A 15 -1.18 -12.13 -0.65
CA LEU A 15 -1.38 -12.06 -2.10
C LEU A 15 -1.71 -13.41 -2.77
N THR A 16 -1.92 -14.49 -2.00
CA THR A 16 -2.13 -15.84 -2.57
C THR A 16 -3.34 -15.90 -3.51
N HIS A 17 -4.45 -15.26 -3.16
CA HIS A 17 -5.66 -15.24 -3.99
C HIS A 17 -5.46 -14.39 -5.25
N THR A 18 -4.88 -13.22 -5.13
CA THR A 18 -4.53 -12.35 -6.27
C THR A 18 -3.58 -13.05 -7.23
N ARG A 19 -2.52 -13.65 -6.70
CA ARG A 19 -1.52 -14.36 -7.50
C ARG A 19 -2.15 -15.50 -8.30
N LYS A 20 -2.90 -16.40 -7.67
CA LYS A 20 -3.56 -17.52 -8.36
C LYS A 20 -4.56 -17.05 -9.42
N GLY A 21 -5.26 -15.95 -9.15
CA GLY A 21 -6.24 -15.41 -10.09
C GLY A 21 -5.60 -14.64 -11.26
N MET A 22 -4.64 -13.77 -10.98
CA MET A 22 -4.04 -12.87 -11.96
C MET A 22 -2.84 -13.52 -12.68
N ILE A 23 -1.82 -13.92 -11.93
CA ILE A 23 -0.58 -14.43 -12.51
C ILE A 23 -0.82 -15.78 -13.22
N GLY A 24 -1.68 -16.64 -12.68
CA GLY A 24 -2.06 -17.88 -13.34
C GLY A 24 -2.63 -17.64 -14.75
N ARG A 25 -3.52 -16.63 -14.90
CA ARG A 25 -4.06 -16.28 -16.22
C ARG A 25 -3.00 -15.69 -17.16
N ILE A 26 -2.11 -14.85 -16.64
CA ILE A 26 -0.99 -14.27 -17.42
C ILE A 26 -0.05 -15.39 -17.88
N GLU A 27 0.30 -16.34 -17.00
CA GLU A 27 1.11 -17.50 -17.35
C GLU A 27 0.44 -18.35 -18.42
N ASP A 28 -0.85 -18.65 -18.26
CA ASP A 28 -1.62 -19.41 -19.25
C ASP A 28 -1.59 -18.75 -20.64
N ALA A 29 -1.82 -17.42 -20.69
CA ALA A 29 -1.78 -16.65 -21.93
C ALA A 29 -0.40 -16.69 -22.63
N VAL A 30 0.68 -16.59 -21.84
CA VAL A 30 2.05 -16.50 -22.37
C VAL A 30 2.68 -17.86 -22.63
N MET A 31 2.43 -18.88 -21.75
CA MET A 31 3.12 -20.18 -21.81
C MET A 31 2.48 -21.17 -22.78
N GLN A 32 1.20 -21.01 -23.13
CA GLN A 32 0.50 -21.92 -24.03
C GLN A 32 0.84 -21.66 -25.52
N GLN A 33 1.41 -20.53 -25.84
CA GLN A 33 1.74 -20.16 -27.20
C GLN A 33 3.23 -20.41 -27.51
N PRO A 34 3.55 -21.15 -28.61
CA PRO A 34 4.96 -21.43 -28.99
C PRO A 34 5.69 -20.21 -29.59
N GLU A 35 4.96 -19.23 -30.07
CA GLU A 35 5.47 -18.00 -30.66
C GLU A 35 4.68 -16.78 -30.16
N PHE A 36 5.30 -15.60 -30.17
CA PHE A 36 4.68 -14.34 -29.76
C PHE A 36 3.81 -13.79 -30.89
N THR A 37 2.55 -14.22 -30.90
CA THR A 37 1.54 -13.87 -31.89
C THR A 37 0.60 -12.77 -31.38
N GLU A 38 -0.16 -12.15 -32.28
CA GLU A 38 -1.24 -11.23 -31.87
C GLU A 38 -2.29 -11.95 -31.02
N ASP A 39 -2.59 -13.22 -31.28
CA ASP A 39 -3.51 -14.04 -30.47
C ASP A 39 -3.04 -14.12 -29.01
N MET A 40 -1.70 -14.29 -28.76
CA MET A 40 -1.15 -14.26 -27.41
C MET A 40 -1.34 -12.89 -26.74
N MET A 41 -1.22 -11.79 -27.48
CA MET A 41 -1.43 -10.45 -26.96
C MET A 41 -2.89 -10.20 -26.59
N GLU A 42 -3.83 -10.72 -27.38
CA GLU A 42 -5.28 -10.69 -27.09
C GLU A 42 -5.61 -11.50 -25.84
N ASP A 43 -5.05 -12.73 -25.70
CA ASP A 43 -5.20 -13.57 -24.52
C ASP A 43 -4.64 -12.88 -23.24
N LEU A 44 -3.49 -12.22 -23.36
CA LEU A 44 -2.89 -11.44 -22.27
C LEU A 44 -3.74 -10.25 -21.88
N GLU A 45 -4.27 -9.51 -22.88
CA GLU A 45 -5.16 -8.38 -22.65
C GLU A 45 -6.42 -8.83 -21.89
N GLU A 46 -7.05 -9.94 -22.30
CA GLU A 46 -8.19 -10.53 -21.58
C GLU A 46 -7.81 -10.92 -20.16
N ALA A 47 -6.66 -11.57 -19.94
CA ALA A 47 -6.17 -11.99 -18.64
C ALA A 47 -5.98 -10.80 -17.68
N LEU A 48 -5.44 -9.69 -18.15
CA LEU A 48 -5.23 -8.46 -17.39
C LEU A 48 -6.58 -7.80 -17.02
N ILE A 49 -7.52 -7.69 -17.97
CA ILE A 49 -8.86 -7.12 -17.74
C ILE A 49 -9.66 -7.96 -16.74
N LEU A 50 -9.60 -9.29 -16.84
CA LEU A 50 -10.25 -10.22 -15.89
C LEU A 50 -9.62 -10.18 -14.50
N SER A 51 -8.47 -9.56 -14.36
CA SER A 51 -7.77 -9.34 -13.09
C SER A 51 -8.04 -7.97 -12.46
N ASP A 52 -9.11 -7.30 -12.91
CA ASP A 52 -9.54 -5.95 -12.49
C ASP A 52 -8.53 -4.83 -12.82
N ILE A 53 -7.65 -5.05 -13.80
CA ILE A 53 -6.85 -3.97 -14.40
C ILE A 53 -7.75 -3.19 -15.37
N SER A 54 -7.61 -1.86 -15.41
CA SER A 54 -8.39 -1.02 -16.32
C SER A 54 -7.97 -1.27 -17.77
N MET A 55 -8.89 -1.00 -18.71
CA MET A 55 -8.58 -1.17 -20.14
C MET A 55 -7.39 -0.28 -20.56
N GLU A 56 -7.37 0.96 -20.09
CA GLU A 56 -6.30 1.92 -20.38
C GLU A 56 -4.91 1.42 -19.90
N THR A 57 -4.84 0.96 -18.65
CA THR A 57 -3.61 0.38 -18.08
C THR A 57 -3.23 -0.92 -18.78
N THR A 58 -4.20 -1.75 -19.15
CA THR A 58 -3.98 -2.99 -19.93
C THR A 58 -3.37 -2.69 -21.29
N GLU A 59 -3.94 -1.76 -22.06
CA GLU A 59 -3.39 -1.32 -23.34
C GLU A 59 -1.96 -0.80 -23.22
N LYS A 60 -1.66 -0.04 -22.17
CA LYS A 60 -0.31 0.44 -21.87
C LYS A 60 0.66 -0.70 -21.66
N ILE A 61 0.32 -1.67 -20.78
CA ILE A 61 1.15 -2.85 -20.50
C ILE A 61 1.41 -3.66 -21.78
N VAL A 62 0.37 -3.97 -22.56
CA VAL A 62 0.46 -4.79 -23.77
C VAL A 62 1.26 -4.10 -24.86
N ASN A 63 1.09 -2.78 -25.07
CA ASN A 63 1.84 -2.02 -26.05
C ASN A 63 3.32 -1.92 -25.68
N GLU A 64 3.65 -1.64 -24.43
CA GLU A 64 5.02 -1.60 -23.95
C GLU A 64 5.70 -2.97 -24.08
N LEU A 65 5.02 -4.04 -23.70
CA LEU A 65 5.51 -5.41 -23.90
C LEU A 65 5.76 -5.73 -25.38
N ARG A 66 4.83 -5.36 -26.28
CA ARG A 66 4.98 -5.56 -27.73
C ARG A 66 6.22 -4.87 -28.28
N ASP A 67 6.48 -3.66 -27.82
CA ASP A 67 7.67 -2.90 -28.20
C ASP A 67 8.95 -3.54 -27.63
N ASP A 68 8.94 -3.98 -26.40
CA ASP A 68 10.09 -4.58 -25.74
C ASP A 68 10.43 -5.96 -26.30
N ILE A 69 9.46 -6.78 -26.67
CA ILE A 69 9.69 -8.04 -27.39
C ILE A 69 10.49 -7.78 -28.68
N LYS A 70 10.14 -6.73 -29.44
CA LYS A 70 10.84 -6.37 -30.69
C LYS A 70 12.22 -5.80 -30.39
N LYS A 71 12.35 -4.87 -29.45
CA LYS A 71 13.62 -4.18 -29.15
C LYS A 71 14.65 -5.12 -28.52
N LEU A 72 14.23 -5.97 -27.58
CA LEU A 72 15.10 -6.87 -26.82
C LEU A 72 15.27 -8.23 -27.49
N GLY A 73 14.46 -8.54 -28.50
CA GLY A 73 14.50 -9.80 -29.23
C GLY A 73 14.11 -10.99 -28.34
N LEU A 74 13.13 -10.81 -27.46
CA LEU A 74 12.69 -11.86 -26.52
C LEU A 74 12.12 -13.04 -27.32
N LYS A 75 12.52 -14.25 -26.93
CA LYS A 75 12.13 -15.49 -27.64
C LYS A 75 11.55 -16.56 -26.71
N ARG A 76 11.71 -16.42 -25.44
CA ARG A 76 11.27 -17.41 -24.45
C ARG A 76 10.14 -16.84 -23.62
N SER A 77 9.14 -17.66 -23.34
CA SER A 77 7.98 -17.26 -22.54
C SER A 77 8.37 -16.76 -21.14
N GLU A 78 9.43 -17.35 -20.54
CA GLU A 78 9.92 -16.86 -19.25
C GLU A 78 10.50 -15.45 -19.33
N ASP A 79 11.18 -15.10 -20.44
CA ASP A 79 11.75 -13.75 -20.61
C ASP A 79 10.63 -12.72 -20.81
N VAL A 80 9.52 -13.11 -21.45
CA VAL A 80 8.32 -12.29 -21.60
C VAL A 80 7.61 -12.10 -20.26
N LEU A 81 7.45 -13.16 -19.46
CA LEU A 81 6.89 -13.04 -18.11
C LEU A 81 7.73 -12.14 -17.22
N GLN A 82 9.08 -12.24 -17.31
CA GLN A 82 9.96 -11.34 -16.59
C GLN A 82 9.77 -9.88 -17.05
N GLN A 83 9.56 -9.65 -18.34
CA GLN A 83 9.32 -8.30 -18.83
C GLN A 83 7.96 -7.75 -18.39
N ILE A 84 6.92 -8.58 -18.33
CA ILE A 84 5.62 -8.19 -17.73
C ILE A 84 5.79 -7.78 -16.26
N LYS A 85 6.56 -8.57 -15.49
CA LYS A 85 6.89 -8.22 -14.10
C LYS A 85 7.58 -6.87 -14.00
N ASN A 86 8.57 -6.60 -14.87
CA ASN A 86 9.32 -5.35 -14.91
C ASN A 86 8.40 -4.16 -15.24
N ILE A 87 7.52 -4.30 -16.24
CA ILE A 87 6.55 -3.26 -16.62
C ILE A 87 5.60 -2.98 -15.47
N ILE A 88 5.08 -4.01 -14.81
CA ILE A 88 4.21 -3.85 -13.65
C ILE A 88 4.94 -3.17 -12.49
N SER A 89 6.18 -3.60 -12.17
CA SER A 89 7.00 -2.96 -11.12
C SER A 89 7.22 -1.48 -11.42
N TYR A 90 7.54 -1.15 -12.68
CA TYR A 90 7.70 0.24 -13.10
C TYR A 90 6.42 1.08 -12.94
N ILE A 91 5.26 0.53 -13.31
CA ILE A 91 3.96 1.23 -13.20
C ILE A 91 3.60 1.51 -11.75
N ILE A 92 3.86 0.57 -10.83
CA ILE A 92 3.49 0.74 -9.42
C ILE A 92 4.50 1.54 -8.61
N THR A 93 5.66 1.85 -9.18
CA THR A 93 6.66 2.73 -8.58
C THR A 93 6.26 4.19 -8.80
N ASN A 94 6.14 4.96 -7.72
CA ASN A 94 5.86 6.38 -7.81
C ASN A 94 7.15 7.20 -7.66
N GLU A 95 7.36 8.19 -8.50
CA GLU A 95 8.55 9.05 -8.49
C GLU A 95 8.67 9.93 -7.22
N TYR A 96 7.55 10.19 -6.53
CA TYR A 96 7.51 10.92 -5.26
C TYR A 96 7.71 10.02 -4.04
N GLY A 97 7.92 8.71 -4.25
CA GLY A 97 8.04 7.72 -3.20
C GLY A 97 6.70 7.21 -2.67
N ASN A 98 6.74 6.03 -2.06
CA ASN A 98 5.56 5.34 -1.51
C ASN A 98 5.50 5.43 0.03
N GLU A 99 6.38 6.19 0.67
CA GLU A 99 6.48 6.30 2.12
C GLU A 99 5.70 7.51 2.66
N LEU A 100 5.37 7.49 3.94
CA LEU A 100 4.94 8.72 4.62
C LEU A 100 6.10 9.72 4.68
N THR A 101 5.77 11.01 4.75
CA THR A 101 6.80 12.02 5.02
C THR A 101 7.42 11.80 6.41
N ASP A 102 8.73 11.99 6.50
CA ASP A 102 9.47 11.97 7.78
C ASP A 102 9.45 13.32 8.49
N ASP A 103 8.90 14.35 7.85
CA ASP A 103 8.80 15.68 8.44
C ASP A 103 7.81 15.70 9.60
N LEU A 104 8.30 15.99 10.79
CA LEU A 104 7.51 16.08 12.03
C LEU A 104 7.41 17.55 12.50
N PRO A 105 6.33 17.91 13.18
CA PRO A 105 5.14 17.10 13.47
C PRO A 105 4.31 16.84 12.21
N LEU A 106 3.58 15.71 12.17
CA LEU A 106 2.78 15.26 11.04
C LEU A 106 1.30 15.17 11.41
N VAL A 107 0.41 15.68 10.58
CA VAL A 107 -1.04 15.46 10.65
C VAL A 107 -1.49 14.58 9.50
N ILE A 108 -2.09 13.43 9.80
CA ILE A 108 -2.65 12.49 8.84
C ILE A 108 -4.18 12.58 8.88
N LEU A 109 -4.79 12.96 7.77
CA LEU A 109 -6.24 12.94 7.59
C LEU A 109 -6.65 11.66 6.86
N MET A 110 -7.43 10.79 7.52
CA MET A 110 -7.89 9.52 6.93
C MET A 110 -9.24 9.71 6.27
N VAL A 111 -9.32 9.57 4.95
CA VAL A 111 -10.54 9.71 4.17
C VAL A 111 -10.93 8.40 3.48
N GLY A 112 -12.18 8.28 3.03
CA GLY A 112 -12.68 7.07 2.35
C GLY A 112 -14.10 6.71 2.80
N VAL A 113 -14.77 5.84 2.06
CA VAL A 113 -16.15 5.43 2.37
C VAL A 113 -16.22 4.55 3.63
N ASN A 114 -17.43 4.42 4.20
CA ASN A 114 -17.63 3.55 5.36
C ASN A 114 -17.38 2.08 4.98
N GLY A 115 -16.72 1.34 5.87
CA GLY A 115 -16.44 -0.08 5.69
C GLY A 115 -15.14 -0.42 4.92
N THR A 116 -14.41 0.58 4.43
CA THR A 116 -13.10 0.36 3.78
C THR A 116 -11.97 0.03 4.76
N GLY A 117 -12.18 0.20 6.07
CA GLY A 117 -11.17 -0.10 7.06
C GLY A 117 -10.42 1.13 7.61
N LYS A 118 -10.93 2.37 7.44
CA LYS A 118 -10.29 3.60 7.94
C LYS A 118 -9.82 3.48 9.40
N THR A 119 -10.74 3.31 10.32
CA THR A 119 -10.44 3.26 11.76
C THR A 119 -9.47 2.14 12.13
N THR A 120 -9.58 0.98 11.47
CA THR A 120 -8.64 -0.15 11.65
C THR A 120 -7.25 0.19 11.10
N SER A 121 -7.18 0.83 9.92
CA SER A 121 -5.90 1.25 9.33
C SER A 121 -5.21 2.31 10.18
N MET A 122 -5.95 3.28 10.74
CA MET A 122 -5.42 4.24 11.71
C MET A 122 -4.72 3.56 12.88
N ALA A 123 -5.37 2.57 13.48
CA ALA A 123 -4.80 1.85 14.62
C ALA A 123 -3.53 1.07 14.23
N LYS A 124 -3.50 0.45 13.05
CA LYS A 124 -2.33 -0.28 12.55
C LYS A 124 -1.17 0.65 12.17
N ILE A 125 -1.44 1.80 11.54
CA ILE A 125 -0.43 2.84 11.27
C ILE A 125 0.14 3.38 12.58
N ALA A 126 -0.71 3.72 13.53
CA ALA A 126 -0.29 4.20 14.85
C ALA A 126 0.55 3.16 15.59
N TYR A 127 0.20 1.88 15.49
CA TYR A 127 1.00 0.79 16.05
C TYR A 127 2.41 0.75 15.44
N SER A 128 2.54 0.83 14.11
CA SER A 128 3.84 0.87 13.43
C SER A 128 4.67 2.06 13.86
N LEU A 129 4.11 3.28 13.80
CA LEU A 129 4.79 4.51 14.20
C LEU A 129 5.27 4.47 15.67
N LYS A 130 4.50 3.85 16.56
CA LYS A 130 4.94 3.65 17.95
C LYS A 130 6.08 2.64 18.09
N GLN A 131 6.14 1.61 17.25
CA GLN A 131 7.30 0.70 17.22
C GLN A 131 8.58 1.43 16.75
N GLU A 132 8.44 2.46 15.94
CA GLU A 132 9.51 3.37 15.51
C GLU A 132 9.86 4.43 16.58
N GLY A 133 9.17 4.44 17.72
CA GLY A 133 9.40 5.36 18.83
C GLY A 133 8.68 6.71 18.72
N LYS A 134 7.80 6.89 17.73
CA LYS A 134 7.03 8.13 17.56
C LYS A 134 5.86 8.21 18.54
N SER A 135 5.59 9.39 19.06
CA SER A 135 4.39 9.70 19.85
C SER A 135 3.21 9.94 18.91
N VAL A 136 2.06 9.28 19.19
CA VAL A 136 0.87 9.34 18.31
C VAL A 136 -0.36 9.73 19.12
N MET A 137 -1.27 10.49 18.50
CA MET A 137 -2.59 10.87 19.04
C MET A 137 -3.67 10.67 17.97
N PHE A 138 -4.88 10.33 18.38
CA PHE A 138 -6.06 10.22 17.51
C PHE A 138 -7.02 11.39 17.71
N ALA A 139 -7.66 11.84 16.61
CA ALA A 139 -8.81 12.72 16.60
C ALA A 139 -10.03 11.98 16.00
N ALA A 140 -11.10 11.80 16.80
CA ALA A 140 -12.33 11.13 16.39
C ALA A 140 -13.29 12.12 15.73
N ALA A 141 -13.01 12.51 14.46
CA ALA A 141 -13.82 13.49 13.74
C ALA A 141 -14.97 12.86 12.91
N ASP A 142 -15.19 11.54 12.93
CA ASP A 142 -16.45 10.91 12.48
C ASP A 142 -17.53 11.05 13.58
N THR A 143 -17.95 12.28 13.84
CA THR A 143 -18.87 12.63 14.92
C THR A 143 -20.33 12.23 14.66
N PHE A 144 -20.66 11.88 13.43
CA PHE A 144 -22.00 11.41 13.05
C PHE A 144 -22.28 9.97 13.45
N ARG A 145 -21.28 9.22 13.83
CA ARG A 145 -21.37 7.80 14.19
C ARG A 145 -20.84 7.60 15.61
N ALA A 146 -21.73 7.57 16.60
CA ALA A 146 -21.34 7.31 17.97
C ALA A 146 -20.44 6.06 18.12
N ALA A 147 -20.83 4.97 17.45
CA ALA A 147 -20.05 3.74 17.43
C ALA A 147 -18.65 3.88 16.77
N ALA A 148 -18.43 4.86 15.91
CA ALA A 148 -17.10 5.08 15.32
C ALA A 148 -16.13 5.69 16.34
N ALA A 149 -16.58 6.67 17.12
CA ALA A 149 -15.77 7.27 18.17
C ALA A 149 -15.44 6.24 19.28
N GLU A 150 -16.44 5.44 19.70
CA GLU A 150 -16.23 4.34 20.67
C GLU A 150 -15.24 3.28 20.11
N GLN A 151 -15.37 2.91 18.84
CA GLN A 151 -14.45 1.99 18.20
C GLN A 151 -13.02 2.54 18.19
N LEU A 152 -12.85 3.83 17.90
CA LEU A 152 -11.53 4.46 17.90
C LEU A 152 -10.92 4.52 19.31
N GLU A 153 -11.74 4.71 20.36
CA GLU A 153 -11.27 4.63 21.75
C GLU A 153 -10.77 3.22 22.10
N ILE A 154 -11.53 2.17 21.74
CA ILE A 154 -11.10 0.78 21.97
C ILE A 154 -9.77 0.51 21.26
N TRP A 155 -9.60 1.01 20.03
CA TRP A 155 -8.33 0.93 19.32
C TRP A 155 -7.23 1.75 20.00
N GLY A 156 -7.54 2.98 20.45
CA GLY A 156 -6.61 3.83 21.19
C GLY A 156 -6.08 3.15 22.44
N GLU A 157 -6.97 2.56 23.25
CA GLU A 157 -6.60 1.78 24.43
C GLU A 157 -5.72 0.58 24.08
N ARG A 158 -6.08 -0.18 23.02
CA ARG A 158 -5.35 -1.37 22.58
C ARG A 158 -3.92 -1.05 22.11
N VAL A 159 -3.71 0.06 21.42
CA VAL A 159 -2.38 0.48 20.92
C VAL A 159 -1.68 1.47 21.85
N GLY A 160 -2.35 1.91 22.93
CA GLY A 160 -1.83 2.89 23.87
C GLY A 160 -1.68 4.28 23.27
N VAL A 161 -2.67 4.75 22.52
CA VAL A 161 -2.73 6.06 21.83
C VAL A 161 -3.89 6.86 22.42
N PRO A 162 -3.68 8.10 22.91
CA PRO A 162 -4.75 8.95 23.41
C PRO A 162 -5.67 9.39 22.27
N VAL A 163 -6.96 9.53 22.58
CA VAL A 163 -8.01 9.93 21.63
C VAL A 163 -8.62 11.25 22.07
N ILE A 164 -8.68 12.22 21.19
CA ILE A 164 -9.49 13.44 21.34
C ILE A 164 -10.83 13.20 20.66
N ARG A 165 -11.91 13.39 21.43
CA ARG A 165 -13.29 13.23 20.91
C ARG A 165 -14.23 14.25 21.53
N HIS A 166 -15.35 14.49 20.86
CA HIS A 166 -16.50 15.22 21.37
C HIS A 166 -17.74 14.32 21.43
N GLY A 167 -18.86 14.88 21.90
CA GLY A 167 -20.14 14.18 21.90
C GLY A 167 -20.66 13.94 20.48
N GLU A 168 -21.63 13.01 20.36
CA GLU A 168 -22.28 12.70 19.08
C GLU A 168 -22.91 13.95 18.45
N GLY A 169 -22.74 14.13 17.16
CA GLY A 169 -23.24 15.28 16.41
C GLY A 169 -22.47 16.59 16.59
N ALA A 170 -21.34 16.58 17.30
CA ALA A 170 -20.46 17.73 17.38
C ALA A 170 -19.89 18.12 16.00
N ASP A 171 -19.43 19.37 15.86
CA ASP A 171 -18.74 19.79 14.62
C ASP A 171 -17.40 19.04 14.49
N PRO A 172 -17.16 18.29 13.42
CA PRO A 172 -15.89 17.62 13.18
C PRO A 172 -14.69 18.57 13.25
N SER A 173 -14.84 19.79 12.76
CA SER A 173 -13.78 20.82 12.76
C SER A 173 -13.41 21.25 14.19
N ALA A 174 -14.35 21.22 15.14
CA ALA A 174 -14.06 21.51 16.55
C ALA A 174 -13.22 20.40 17.19
N VAL A 175 -13.45 19.14 16.81
CA VAL A 175 -12.62 18.00 17.26
C VAL A 175 -11.19 18.16 16.76
N ILE A 176 -11.02 18.52 15.47
CA ILE A 176 -9.70 18.76 14.85
C ILE A 176 -9.00 19.94 15.54
N TYR A 177 -9.72 21.03 15.82
CA TYR A 177 -9.18 22.19 16.54
C TYR A 177 -8.57 21.76 17.90
N ASP A 178 -9.35 21.09 18.75
CA ASP A 178 -8.89 20.65 20.05
C ASP A 178 -7.76 19.61 19.96
N ALA A 179 -7.79 18.75 18.93
CA ALA A 179 -6.74 17.76 18.70
C ALA A 179 -5.41 18.42 18.30
N CYS A 180 -5.43 19.44 17.43
CA CYS A 180 -4.24 20.23 17.08
C CYS A 180 -3.63 20.90 18.31
N HIS A 181 -4.46 21.57 19.12
CA HIS A 181 -3.99 22.19 20.36
C HIS A 181 -3.43 21.18 21.36
N ALA A 182 -4.09 20.02 21.52
CA ALA A 182 -3.61 18.98 22.41
C ALA A 182 -2.31 18.33 21.92
N ALA A 183 -2.16 18.15 20.59
CA ALA A 183 -0.95 17.61 19.98
C ALA A 183 0.25 18.55 20.22
N LYS A 184 0.08 19.84 19.96
CA LYS A 184 1.10 20.88 20.24
C LYS A 184 1.49 20.93 21.70
N ALA A 185 0.52 20.94 22.60
CA ALA A 185 0.78 21.05 24.04
C ALA A 185 1.48 19.82 24.63
N ARG A 186 1.45 18.68 23.94
CA ARG A 186 2.04 17.41 24.39
C ARG A 186 3.21 16.94 23.52
N ASP A 187 3.70 17.79 22.62
CA ASP A 187 4.78 17.48 21.67
C ASP A 187 4.57 16.14 20.96
N ILE A 188 3.36 15.95 20.39
CA ILE A 188 2.98 14.75 19.63
C ILE A 188 3.60 14.80 18.25
N ASP A 189 4.33 13.72 17.89
CA ASP A 189 4.96 13.60 16.57
C ASP A 189 3.92 13.42 15.45
N VAL A 190 2.88 12.58 15.69
CA VAL A 190 1.88 12.27 14.65
C VAL A 190 0.45 12.36 15.19
N LEU A 191 -0.35 13.22 14.61
CA LEU A 191 -1.80 13.32 14.85
C LEU A 191 -2.55 12.64 13.70
N ILE A 192 -3.32 11.57 13.98
CA ILE A 192 -4.12 10.87 12.98
C ILE A 192 -5.60 11.17 13.22
N CYS A 193 -6.27 11.70 12.19
CA CYS A 193 -7.66 12.16 12.25
C CYS A 193 -8.59 11.21 11.48
N ASP A 194 -9.59 10.61 12.15
CA ASP A 194 -10.68 9.87 11.48
C ASP A 194 -11.68 10.85 10.87
N THR A 195 -12.30 10.51 9.74
CA THR A 195 -13.33 11.33 9.10
C THR A 195 -14.57 10.53 8.76
N ALA A 196 -15.69 11.22 8.57
CA ALA A 196 -16.90 10.60 8.06
C ALA A 196 -16.69 10.07 6.63
N GLY A 197 -17.31 8.92 6.32
CA GLY A 197 -17.20 8.26 5.00
C GLY A 197 -18.48 8.32 4.18
N ARG A 198 -19.23 9.44 4.20
CA ARG A 198 -20.54 9.59 3.56
C ARG A 198 -20.45 10.16 2.15
N LEU A 199 -19.93 9.37 1.21
CA LEU A 199 -19.77 9.79 -0.18
C LEU A 199 -21.11 10.09 -0.89
N GLN A 200 -22.23 9.52 -0.39
CA GLN A 200 -23.57 9.77 -0.94
C GLN A 200 -24.01 11.25 -0.84
N THR A 201 -23.44 12.00 0.12
CA THR A 201 -23.64 13.43 0.28
C THR A 201 -22.35 14.18 -0.07
N LYS A 202 -21.82 13.93 -1.29
CA LYS A 202 -20.52 14.43 -1.77
C LYS A 202 -20.26 15.89 -1.37
N LYS A 203 -21.23 16.80 -1.63
CA LYS A 203 -21.07 18.22 -1.32
C LYS A 203 -20.87 18.52 0.18
N ASN A 204 -21.57 17.81 1.06
CA ASN A 204 -21.43 18.02 2.50
C ASN A 204 -20.09 17.49 2.99
N LEU A 205 -19.69 16.30 2.53
CA LEU A 205 -18.40 15.69 2.85
C LEU A 205 -17.24 16.59 2.40
N MET A 206 -17.32 17.15 1.19
CA MET A 206 -16.35 18.10 0.67
C MET A 206 -16.19 19.33 1.59
N ASN A 207 -17.33 19.96 1.95
CA ASN A 207 -17.30 21.11 2.83
C ASN A 207 -16.72 20.79 4.22
N GLU A 208 -16.99 19.56 4.72
CA GLU A 208 -16.42 19.11 6.01
C GLU A 208 -14.91 18.90 5.90
N LEU A 209 -14.43 18.20 4.86
CA LEU A 209 -13.00 17.97 4.65
C LEU A 209 -12.23 19.29 4.42
N GLU A 210 -12.78 20.21 3.63
CA GLU A 210 -12.21 21.54 3.41
C GLU A 210 -12.11 22.32 4.72
N LYS A 211 -13.17 22.32 5.55
CA LYS A 211 -13.13 22.98 6.87
C LYS A 211 -12.08 22.37 7.78
N MET A 212 -11.99 21.03 7.86
CA MET A 212 -10.97 20.36 8.67
C MET A 212 -9.56 20.71 8.19
N SER A 213 -9.32 20.69 6.87
CA SER A 213 -8.04 21.11 6.28
C SER A 213 -7.69 22.56 6.62
N ASN A 214 -8.65 23.48 6.54
CA ASN A 214 -8.45 24.89 6.90
C ASN A 214 -8.12 25.05 8.38
N VAL A 215 -8.77 24.29 9.27
CA VAL A 215 -8.46 24.30 10.72
C VAL A 215 -7.04 23.82 10.96
N ILE A 216 -6.63 22.69 10.34
CA ILE A 216 -5.25 22.21 10.45
C ILE A 216 -4.27 23.29 9.96
N THR A 217 -4.59 23.96 8.85
CA THR A 217 -3.75 25.03 8.30
C THR A 217 -3.57 26.21 9.26
N SER A 218 -4.66 26.63 9.92
CA SER A 218 -4.63 27.78 10.81
C SER A 218 -4.05 27.44 12.18
N GLU A 219 -4.39 26.27 12.73
CA GLU A 219 -4.04 25.93 14.11
C GLU A 219 -2.72 25.17 14.24
N TYR A 220 -2.27 24.48 13.16
CA TYR A 220 -1.03 23.70 13.17
C TYR A 220 -0.20 23.95 11.89
N PRO A 221 0.14 25.21 11.58
CA PRO A 221 0.82 25.60 10.33
C PRO A 221 2.22 24.99 10.16
N GLU A 222 2.88 24.65 11.28
CA GLU A 222 4.20 24.02 11.30
C GLU A 222 4.15 22.51 10.99
N ALA A 223 2.98 21.88 11.04
CA ALA A 223 2.86 20.45 10.78
C ALA A 223 2.85 20.13 9.28
N SER A 224 3.60 19.12 8.90
CA SER A 224 3.46 18.44 7.61
C SER A 224 2.12 17.71 7.52
N ARG A 225 1.65 17.45 6.32
CA ARG A 225 0.30 16.90 6.11
C ARG A 225 0.27 15.76 5.14
N GLU A 226 -0.53 14.77 5.51
CA GLU A 226 -0.90 13.66 4.66
C GLU A 226 -2.41 13.51 4.64
N THR A 227 -2.98 13.34 3.45
CA THR A 227 -4.39 12.95 3.29
C THR A 227 -4.42 11.57 2.65
N LEU A 228 -4.72 10.56 3.45
CA LEU A 228 -4.68 9.17 3.03
C LEU A 228 -6.09 8.66 2.70
N LEU A 229 -6.28 8.26 1.44
CA LEU A 229 -7.51 7.61 0.99
C LEU A 229 -7.48 6.12 1.28
N VAL A 230 -8.41 5.64 2.10
CA VAL A 230 -8.54 4.21 2.42
C VAL A 230 -9.54 3.55 1.48
N LEU A 231 -9.07 2.60 0.68
CA LEU A 231 -9.83 1.83 -0.30
C LEU A 231 -9.85 0.34 0.06
N ASP A 232 -10.96 -0.31 -0.27
CA ASP A 232 -11.13 -1.76 -0.13
C ASP A 232 -10.86 -2.43 -1.48
N ALA A 233 -9.77 -3.22 -1.58
CA ALA A 233 -9.39 -3.92 -2.81
C ALA A 233 -10.47 -4.89 -3.32
N ALA A 234 -11.26 -5.48 -2.41
CA ALA A 234 -12.32 -6.42 -2.78
C ALA A 234 -13.45 -5.75 -3.61
N THR A 235 -13.54 -4.42 -3.58
CA THR A 235 -14.53 -3.68 -4.37
C THR A 235 -14.14 -3.53 -5.85
N GLY A 236 -12.89 -3.86 -6.22
CA GLY A 236 -12.40 -3.83 -7.60
C GLY A 236 -12.59 -2.44 -8.24
N LYS A 237 -13.17 -2.37 -9.44
CA LYS A 237 -13.37 -1.11 -10.20
C LYS A 237 -14.13 -0.01 -9.44
N ASN A 238 -14.92 -0.35 -8.42
CA ASN A 238 -15.57 0.65 -7.58
C ASN A 238 -14.55 1.46 -6.75
N ALA A 239 -13.41 0.88 -6.40
CA ALA A 239 -12.34 1.62 -5.71
C ALA A 239 -11.77 2.74 -6.59
N ILE A 240 -11.65 2.52 -7.91
CA ILE A 240 -11.21 3.54 -8.87
C ILE A 240 -12.18 4.72 -8.85
N SER A 241 -13.49 4.45 -8.96
CA SER A 241 -14.50 5.51 -8.92
C SER A 241 -14.52 6.27 -7.59
N GLN A 242 -14.23 5.60 -6.47
CA GLN A 242 -14.04 6.28 -5.18
C GLN A 242 -12.81 7.18 -5.19
N ALA A 243 -11.67 6.69 -5.70
CA ALA A 243 -10.44 7.47 -5.80
C ALA A 243 -10.66 8.73 -6.64
N GLU A 244 -11.31 8.63 -7.80
CA GLU A 244 -11.69 9.78 -8.63
C GLU A 244 -12.51 10.81 -7.84
N GLN A 245 -13.56 10.34 -7.15
CA GLN A 245 -14.47 11.22 -6.43
C GLN A 245 -13.80 11.92 -5.24
N PHE A 246 -12.87 11.26 -4.54
CA PHE A 246 -12.12 11.88 -3.44
C PHE A 246 -11.04 12.81 -3.95
N ASN A 247 -10.35 12.44 -5.04
CA ASN A 247 -9.32 13.29 -5.66
C ASN A 247 -9.88 14.62 -6.21
N ASP A 248 -11.15 14.62 -6.63
CA ASP A 248 -11.86 15.84 -7.03
C ASP A 248 -12.14 16.81 -5.88
N VAL A 249 -12.00 16.38 -4.62
CA VAL A 249 -12.53 17.11 -3.47
C VAL A 249 -11.49 17.39 -2.38
N THR A 250 -10.35 16.72 -2.41
CA THR A 250 -9.26 16.93 -1.46
C THR A 250 -7.93 16.55 -2.10
N ASP A 251 -6.87 17.24 -1.68
CA ASP A 251 -5.52 16.92 -2.12
C ASP A 251 -5.07 15.62 -1.46
N LEU A 252 -5.21 14.52 -2.17
CA LEU A 252 -4.76 13.21 -1.71
C LEU A 252 -3.24 13.11 -1.84
N THR A 253 -2.59 12.67 -0.78
CA THR A 253 -1.13 12.45 -0.76
C THR A 253 -0.74 10.98 -0.77
N GLY A 254 -1.72 10.09 -0.56
CA GLY A 254 -1.46 8.65 -0.57
C GLY A 254 -2.72 7.80 -0.50
N ILE A 255 -2.56 6.55 -0.88
CA ILE A 255 -3.60 5.52 -0.84
C ILE A 255 -3.20 4.45 0.18
N VAL A 256 -4.18 4.04 0.99
CA VAL A 256 -4.13 2.84 1.85
C VAL A 256 -5.07 1.81 1.26
N LEU A 257 -4.54 0.73 0.70
CA LEU A 257 -5.34 -0.32 0.07
C LEU A 257 -5.49 -1.51 1.02
N THR A 258 -6.72 -1.80 1.45
CA THR A 258 -7.03 -2.85 2.43
C THR A 258 -7.59 -4.12 1.79
N LYS A 259 -7.62 -5.22 2.54
CA LYS A 259 -8.29 -6.50 2.21
C LYS A 259 -7.77 -7.18 0.94
N LEU A 260 -6.48 -7.03 0.65
CA LEU A 260 -5.83 -7.73 -0.47
C LEU A 260 -5.80 -9.25 -0.27
N ASP A 261 -5.76 -9.72 0.97
CA ASP A 261 -5.74 -11.14 1.35
C ASP A 261 -7.03 -11.89 0.98
N GLY A 262 -8.16 -11.20 0.93
CA GLY A 262 -9.47 -11.78 0.64
C GLY A 262 -9.89 -11.73 -0.83
N THR A 263 -9.04 -11.25 -1.76
CA THR A 263 -9.48 -10.98 -3.13
C THR A 263 -8.53 -11.47 -4.21
N ALA A 264 -9.09 -11.89 -5.34
CA ALA A 264 -8.35 -12.10 -6.59
C ALA A 264 -8.21 -10.82 -7.43
N LYS A 265 -8.74 -9.69 -6.94
CA LYS A 265 -8.81 -8.39 -7.64
C LYS A 265 -7.63 -7.47 -7.34
N GLY A 266 -6.48 -8.03 -6.96
CA GLY A 266 -5.29 -7.25 -6.61
C GLY A 266 -4.68 -6.45 -7.76
N GLY A 267 -5.06 -6.70 -9.00
CA GLY A 267 -4.71 -5.88 -10.16
C GLY A 267 -5.15 -4.41 -10.04
N ILE A 268 -6.10 -4.13 -9.13
CA ILE A 268 -6.51 -2.77 -8.80
C ILE A 268 -5.34 -1.88 -8.34
N VAL A 269 -4.32 -2.44 -7.66
CA VAL A 269 -3.10 -1.72 -7.26
C VAL A 269 -2.43 -1.08 -8.47
N ILE A 270 -2.29 -1.86 -9.56
CA ILE A 270 -1.63 -1.43 -10.80
C ILE A 270 -2.44 -0.30 -11.45
N THR A 271 -3.76 -0.46 -11.53
CA THR A 271 -4.64 0.58 -12.08
C THR A 271 -4.62 1.88 -11.27
N LEU A 272 -4.63 1.78 -9.94
CA LEU A 272 -4.58 2.96 -9.07
C LEU A 272 -3.25 3.71 -9.24
N ALA A 273 -2.14 2.98 -9.29
CA ALA A 273 -0.82 3.57 -9.48
C ALA A 273 -0.66 4.22 -10.87
N ASP A 274 -1.20 3.58 -11.92
CA ASP A 274 -1.11 4.10 -13.30
C ASP A 274 -2.01 5.32 -13.53
N LYS A 275 -3.22 5.31 -12.95
CA LYS A 275 -4.26 6.31 -13.26
C LYS A 275 -4.15 7.58 -12.44
N PHE A 276 -3.67 7.47 -11.21
CA PHE A 276 -3.57 8.57 -10.28
C PHE A 276 -2.10 8.84 -9.97
N ASP A 277 -1.74 10.11 -9.98
CA ASP A 277 -0.42 10.56 -9.52
C ASP A 277 -0.37 10.62 -7.99
N ILE A 278 -0.91 9.57 -7.36
CA ILE A 278 -1.04 9.43 -5.91
C ILE A 278 -0.43 8.09 -5.51
N PRO A 279 0.66 8.10 -4.70
CA PRO A 279 1.33 6.86 -4.32
C PRO A 279 0.44 5.96 -3.45
N VAL A 280 0.53 4.66 -3.67
CA VAL A 280 0.07 3.69 -2.69
C VAL A 280 1.11 3.67 -1.56
N LYS A 281 0.71 4.04 -0.34
CA LYS A 281 1.61 4.12 0.82
C LYS A 281 1.51 2.92 1.73
N TYR A 282 0.33 2.30 1.83
CA TYR A 282 0.11 1.12 2.66
C TYR A 282 -0.75 0.09 1.97
N ILE A 283 -0.47 -1.18 2.25
CA ILE A 283 -1.29 -2.32 1.84
C ILE A 283 -1.67 -3.18 3.04
N GLY A 284 -2.95 -3.56 3.10
CA GLY A 284 -3.51 -4.46 4.11
C GLY A 284 -3.65 -5.88 3.56
N VAL A 285 -2.94 -6.82 4.19
CA VAL A 285 -2.83 -8.23 3.77
C VAL A 285 -3.35 -9.20 4.84
N GLY A 286 -4.18 -8.72 5.75
CA GLY A 286 -4.78 -9.52 6.82
C GLY A 286 -5.33 -8.68 7.97
N GLU A 287 -5.83 -9.36 9.01
CA GLU A 287 -6.53 -8.74 10.15
C GLU A 287 -5.59 -8.36 11.32
N GLY A 288 -4.40 -8.92 11.40
CA GLY A 288 -3.43 -8.65 12.47
C GLY A 288 -2.92 -7.21 12.48
N MET A 289 -2.37 -6.76 13.60
CA MET A 289 -1.80 -5.41 13.74
C MET A 289 -0.63 -5.16 12.79
N GLU A 290 0.14 -6.21 12.50
CA GLU A 290 1.30 -6.17 11.62
C GLU A 290 0.95 -6.47 10.14
N ASP A 291 -0.35 -6.64 9.81
CA ASP A 291 -0.80 -6.98 8.45
C ASP A 291 -1.18 -5.76 7.60
N LEU A 292 -1.06 -4.55 8.12
CA LEU A 292 -0.99 -3.33 7.32
C LEU A 292 0.47 -2.91 7.24
N GLN A 293 0.98 -2.79 6.03
CA GLN A 293 2.41 -2.64 5.80
C GLN A 293 2.69 -1.48 4.84
N PRO A 294 3.81 -0.76 5.02
CA PRO A 294 4.29 0.17 4.00
C PRO A 294 4.37 -0.52 2.65
N PHE A 295 4.01 0.18 1.61
CA PHE A 295 4.05 -0.36 0.25
C PHE A 295 5.45 -0.22 -0.33
N ASP A 296 6.03 -1.35 -0.67
CA ASP A 296 7.28 -1.46 -1.40
C ASP A 296 6.96 -2.06 -2.79
N PRO A 297 7.11 -1.31 -3.88
CA PRO A 297 6.77 -1.76 -5.23
C PRO A 297 7.50 -3.03 -5.65
N ASP A 298 8.81 -3.13 -5.36
CA ASP A 298 9.63 -4.28 -5.75
C ASP A 298 9.23 -5.53 -4.98
N GLN A 299 9.08 -5.43 -3.64
CA GLN A 299 8.60 -6.54 -2.83
C GLN A 299 7.18 -6.97 -3.19
N PHE A 300 6.32 -6.02 -3.57
CA PHE A 300 4.97 -6.33 -4.03
C PHE A 300 5.00 -7.10 -5.35
N ALA A 301 5.76 -6.65 -6.35
CA ALA A 301 5.93 -7.34 -7.63
C ALA A 301 6.53 -8.74 -7.43
N ASP A 302 7.56 -8.87 -6.58
CA ASP A 302 8.18 -10.15 -6.25
C ASP A 302 7.19 -11.12 -5.57
N ALA A 303 6.41 -10.63 -4.60
CA ALA A 303 5.40 -11.45 -3.94
C ALA A 303 4.24 -11.84 -4.89
N LEU A 304 3.87 -10.94 -5.82
CA LEU A 304 2.84 -11.19 -6.80
C LEU A 304 3.25 -12.29 -7.79
N PHE A 305 4.49 -12.27 -8.27
CA PHE A 305 5.04 -13.28 -9.19
C PHE A 305 5.68 -14.49 -8.49
N ALA A 306 5.69 -14.55 -7.15
CA ALA A 306 6.29 -15.65 -6.42
C ALA A 306 5.63 -17.01 -6.75
N GLY A 307 6.44 -17.99 -7.16
CA GLY A 307 5.97 -19.33 -7.56
C GLY A 307 5.54 -19.44 -9.02
N SER A 308 5.62 -18.36 -9.80
CA SER A 308 5.59 -18.39 -11.25
C SER A 308 6.93 -18.86 -11.83
N ALA A 309 6.99 -19.11 -13.13
CA ALA A 309 8.23 -19.46 -13.82
C ALA A 309 9.36 -18.43 -13.62
N VAL A 310 9.02 -17.19 -13.27
CA VAL A 310 9.96 -16.07 -13.03
C VAL A 310 10.33 -15.95 -11.56
N GLY A 311 9.39 -16.11 -10.65
CA GLY A 311 9.62 -15.95 -9.21
C GLY A 311 10.51 -17.02 -8.58
N ASN A 312 10.69 -18.16 -9.23
CA ASN A 312 11.59 -19.22 -8.76
C ASN A 312 13.08 -18.91 -9.03
N LYS A 313 13.40 -18.07 -10.02
CA LYS A 313 14.80 -17.73 -10.37
C LYS A 313 15.42 -16.72 -9.41
N ASP A 314 14.61 -15.86 -8.81
CA ASP A 314 15.11 -14.86 -7.85
C ASP A 314 15.44 -15.51 -6.50
N ALA A 315 14.70 -16.56 -6.10
CA ALA A 315 14.98 -17.33 -4.88
C ALA A 315 16.29 -18.15 -4.97
N GLU A 316 16.71 -18.58 -6.17
CA GLU A 316 17.97 -19.30 -6.37
C GLU A 316 19.19 -18.37 -6.32
N LYS A 317 19.04 -17.10 -6.74
CA LYS A 317 20.15 -16.11 -6.67
C LYS A 317 20.44 -15.63 -5.27
N GLU A 318 19.46 -15.52 -4.38
CA GLU A 318 19.69 -15.20 -2.96
C GLU A 318 20.40 -16.35 -2.21
N HIS A 319 20.20 -17.62 -2.64
CA HIS A 319 20.84 -18.78 -2.01
C HIS A 319 22.29 -18.96 -2.47
N ASP A 320 22.63 -18.63 -3.71
CA ASP A 320 24.00 -18.70 -4.23
C ASP A 320 24.89 -17.53 -3.71
N GLY A 321 24.31 -16.38 -3.39
CA GLY A 321 25.02 -15.24 -2.80
C GLY A 321 25.44 -15.46 -1.36
N ALA A 322 24.80 -16.37 -0.61
CA ALA A 322 25.09 -16.64 0.79
C ALA A 322 26.20 -17.70 1.02
N LEU A 323 26.67 -18.39 -0.03
CA LEU A 323 27.63 -19.51 0.06
C LEU A 323 29.08 -19.13 -0.27
N VAL A 324 29.41 -17.89 -0.60
CA VAL A 324 30.76 -17.47 -1.05
C VAL A 324 31.58 -16.69 0.01
N THR A 325 31.09 -16.50 1.23
CA THR A 325 31.88 -15.88 2.29
C THR A 325 32.18 -16.86 3.41
N GLY A 326 33.25 -17.63 3.29
CA GLY A 326 33.69 -18.49 4.38
C GLY A 326 34.85 -19.44 4.04
N LYS A 327 35.98 -18.93 3.56
CA LYS A 327 37.26 -19.60 3.68
C LYS A 327 38.34 -18.56 3.92
N ASP A 328 38.59 -18.29 5.18
CA ASP A 328 39.81 -17.61 5.59
C ASP A 328 40.94 -18.64 5.68
N ASP A 329 41.96 -18.45 4.85
CA ASP A 329 43.25 -19.14 4.94
C ASP A 329 44.02 -18.57 6.13
N GLU A 330 44.21 -19.39 7.15
CA GLU A 330 45.21 -19.14 8.17
C GLU A 330 46.64 -19.41 7.60
N PRO A 331 47.60 -18.50 7.74
CA PRO A 331 48.98 -18.81 7.46
C PRO A 331 49.68 -19.50 8.67
N SER A 332 50.14 -20.70 8.44
CA SER A 332 50.99 -21.48 9.37
C SER A 332 52.34 -20.79 9.61
N GLU A 333 52.58 -20.32 10.81
CA GLU A 333 53.91 -19.98 11.29
C GLU A 333 54.74 -21.25 11.51
N LYS A 334 55.86 -21.36 10.79
CA LYS A 334 56.96 -22.28 11.08
C LYS A 334 57.92 -21.62 12.04
N THR A 335 58.02 -22.15 13.24
CA THR A 335 59.11 -21.92 14.16
C THR A 335 60.28 -22.76 13.73
N GLU A 336 61.35 -22.14 13.29
CA GLU A 336 62.72 -22.74 13.31
C GLU A 336 63.44 -22.31 14.57
N SER A 337 63.85 -23.33 15.34
CA SER A 337 64.83 -23.22 16.44
C SER A 337 66.22 -23.54 15.91
N GLU A 338 67.18 -22.69 16.15
CA GLU A 338 68.56 -23.09 16.21
C GLU A 338 69.38 -22.24 17.21
N SER A 339 70.00 -22.97 18.12
CA SER A 339 71.25 -22.77 18.86
C SER A 339 71.32 -21.62 19.85
#